data_e53f2b1a1cb6e8a36708acf89a4ab52e
#
_entry.id   e53f2b1a1cb6e8a36708acf89a4ab52e
#
_cell.length_a   1.000
_cell.length_b   1.000
_cell.length_c   1.000
_cell.angle_alpha   90.00
_cell.angle_beta   90.00
_cell.angle_gamma   90.00
#
_symmetry.space_group_name_H-M   'P 1'
#
loop_
_entity.id
_entity.type
_entity.pdbx_description
1 polymer ?
#
loop_
_entity_poly.entity_id
_entity_poly.type
_entity_poly.pdbx_seq_one_letter_code
_entity_poly.pdbx_strand_id
1 'polypeptide(L)'
;MELHGAVEGRLEIEMKNLIIKLDQFFRKIVSLERIVGAILLLVMLVICFAAVIMRYVFVNPIIWSEEVILVLLVIFGYICISIDVYRDAHVALTVIYNRVPKKVQIALDFLRHTLIGVFFALMVQSGWKVYQIKARKVMAASGLSQGIVFMAQVVLSVLSVVFCVMNVVKTLAHLQVGDENEEGEA
;
A
#
# COMPACT_ATOMS: atom_id res chain seq x y z
N MET A 1 27.65 32.33 -14.68
CA MET A 1 26.28 32.38 -14.21
C MET A 1 25.36 31.51 -15.07
N GLU A 2 25.48 31.55 -16.41
CA GLU A 2 24.64 30.74 -17.34
C GLU A 2 24.87 29.21 -17.30
N LEU A 3 26.07 28.75 -16.98
CA LEU A 3 26.38 27.31 -16.87
C LEU A 3 25.70 26.62 -15.65
N HIS A 4 25.50 27.39 -14.58
CA HIS A 4 24.86 26.85 -13.35
C HIS A 4 23.35 26.62 -13.59
N GLY A 5 22.67 27.57 -14.25
CA GLY A 5 21.26 27.43 -14.59
C GLY A 5 20.97 26.31 -15.64
N ALA A 6 21.92 26.09 -16.58
CA ALA A 6 21.79 25.01 -17.55
C ALA A 6 21.98 23.60 -16.92
N VAL A 7 22.81 23.50 -15.88
CA VAL A 7 23.01 22.24 -15.12
C VAL A 7 21.80 21.95 -14.22
N GLU A 8 21.28 22.96 -13.54
CA GLU A 8 20.06 22.85 -12.72
C GLU A 8 18.84 22.43 -13.56
N GLY A 9 18.61 23.08 -14.70
CA GLY A 9 17.52 22.73 -15.59
C GLY A 9 17.63 21.30 -16.17
N ARG A 10 18.83 20.79 -16.43
CA ARG A 10 19.04 19.39 -16.84
C ARG A 10 18.73 18.41 -15.72
N LEU A 11 19.17 18.69 -14.50
CA LEU A 11 18.90 17.85 -13.33
C LEU A 11 17.41 17.80 -13.02
N GLU A 12 16.69 18.91 -13.15
CA GLU A 12 15.23 18.93 -12.99
C GLU A 12 14.49 18.08 -14.04
N ILE A 13 14.90 18.18 -15.29
CA ILE A 13 14.30 17.37 -16.39
C ILE A 13 14.59 15.88 -16.16
N GLU A 14 15.80 15.54 -15.76
CA GLU A 14 16.16 14.15 -15.46
C GLU A 14 15.40 13.61 -14.24
N MET A 15 15.26 14.40 -13.17
CA MET A 15 14.46 14.03 -12.00
C MET A 15 12.98 13.85 -12.36
N LYS A 16 12.38 14.76 -13.11
CA LYS A 16 10.99 14.62 -13.60
C LYS A 16 10.80 13.36 -14.43
N ASN A 17 11.70 13.06 -15.35
CA ASN A 17 11.66 11.85 -16.17
C ASN A 17 11.82 10.57 -15.34
N LEU A 18 12.65 10.60 -14.31
CA LEU A 18 12.84 9.47 -13.40
C LEU A 18 11.57 9.23 -12.56
N ILE A 19 10.97 10.30 -12.02
CA ILE A 19 9.71 10.22 -11.26
C ILE A 19 8.58 9.66 -12.12
N ILE A 20 8.46 10.10 -13.38
CA ILE A 20 7.44 9.61 -14.32
C ILE A 20 7.62 8.13 -14.62
N LYS A 21 8.87 7.68 -14.89
CA LYS A 21 9.16 6.26 -15.14
C LYS A 21 8.87 5.38 -13.93
N LEU A 22 9.24 5.86 -12.73
CA LEU A 22 8.93 5.16 -11.48
C LEU A 22 7.43 5.08 -11.24
N ASP A 23 6.70 6.16 -11.49
CA ASP A 23 5.22 6.17 -11.34
C ASP A 23 4.55 5.18 -12.31
N GLN A 24 5.01 5.10 -13.56
CA GLN A 24 4.50 4.12 -14.53
C GLN A 24 4.77 2.68 -14.09
N PHE A 25 5.93 2.42 -13.50
CA PHE A 25 6.28 1.10 -12.98
C PHE A 25 5.39 0.72 -11.78
N PHE A 26 5.23 1.63 -10.82
CA PHE A 26 4.38 1.39 -9.66
C PHE A 26 2.89 1.28 -10.02
N ARG A 27 2.44 2.02 -11.02
CA ARG A 27 1.07 1.89 -11.55
C ARG A 27 0.79 0.48 -12.08
N LYS A 28 1.77 -0.17 -12.71
CA LYS A 28 1.65 -1.57 -13.15
C LYS A 28 1.57 -2.53 -11.97
N ILE A 29 2.38 -2.32 -10.92
CA ILE A 29 2.34 -3.14 -9.69
C ILE A 29 0.96 -3.02 -9.02
N VAL A 30 0.46 -1.81 -8.83
CA VAL A 30 -0.87 -1.57 -8.24
C VAL A 30 -2.00 -2.16 -9.11
N SER A 31 -1.85 -2.12 -10.44
CA SER A 31 -2.82 -2.78 -11.32
C SER A 31 -2.81 -4.30 -11.15
N LEU A 32 -1.62 -4.89 -10.98
CA LEU A 32 -1.48 -6.31 -10.67
C LEU A 32 -2.08 -6.66 -9.31
N GLU A 33 -1.77 -5.89 -8.26
CA GLU A 33 -2.36 -6.07 -6.92
C GLU A 33 -3.89 -6.03 -6.97
N ARG A 34 -4.47 -5.12 -7.75
CA ARG A 34 -5.92 -5.02 -7.93
C ARG A 34 -6.51 -6.28 -8.55
N ILE A 35 -5.86 -6.83 -9.60
CA ILE A 35 -6.31 -8.06 -10.25
C ILE A 35 -6.19 -9.24 -9.28
N VAL A 36 -5.06 -9.36 -8.58
CA VAL A 36 -4.83 -10.40 -7.58
C VAL A 36 -5.85 -10.29 -6.45
N GLY A 37 -6.12 -9.09 -5.95
CA GLY A 37 -7.13 -8.85 -4.92
C GLY A 37 -8.55 -9.26 -5.37
N ALA A 38 -8.93 -8.93 -6.61
CA ALA A 38 -10.22 -9.34 -7.16
C ALA A 38 -10.35 -10.87 -7.28
N ILE A 39 -9.28 -11.55 -7.71
CA ILE A 39 -9.24 -13.02 -7.79
C ILE A 39 -9.34 -13.64 -6.39
N LEU A 40 -8.58 -13.12 -5.41
CA LEU A 40 -8.64 -13.59 -4.02
C LEU A 40 -10.04 -13.45 -3.43
N LEU A 41 -10.69 -12.32 -3.67
CA LEU A 41 -12.07 -12.07 -3.22
C LEU A 41 -13.03 -13.09 -3.83
N LEU A 42 -12.90 -13.34 -5.15
CA LEU A 42 -13.75 -14.31 -5.84
C LEU A 42 -13.54 -15.73 -5.30
N VAL A 43 -12.28 -16.15 -5.12
CA VAL A 43 -11.94 -17.48 -4.57
C VAL A 43 -12.48 -17.62 -3.14
N MET A 44 -12.31 -16.60 -2.30
CA MET A 44 -12.83 -16.58 -0.94
C MET A 44 -14.36 -16.71 -0.92
N LEU A 45 -15.05 -16.00 -1.82
CA LEU A 45 -16.51 -16.09 -1.96
C LEU A 45 -16.96 -17.49 -2.35
N VAL A 46 -16.30 -18.13 -3.32
CA VAL A 46 -16.61 -19.49 -3.77
C VAL A 46 -16.39 -20.50 -2.64
N ILE A 47 -15.28 -20.41 -1.91
CA ILE A 47 -15.00 -21.31 -0.77
C ILE A 47 -16.03 -21.11 0.33
N CYS A 48 -16.39 -19.87 0.65
CA CYS A 48 -17.39 -19.55 1.67
C CYS A 48 -18.75 -20.14 1.28
N PHE A 49 -19.17 -19.96 0.03
CA PHE A 49 -20.43 -20.50 -0.48
C PHE A 49 -20.46 -22.03 -0.45
N ALA A 50 -19.37 -22.67 -0.90
CA ALA A 50 -19.23 -24.13 -0.84
C ALA A 50 -19.27 -24.65 0.61
N ALA A 51 -18.60 -23.97 1.54
CA ALA A 51 -18.60 -24.34 2.95
C ALA A 51 -20.01 -24.27 3.57
N VAL A 52 -20.81 -23.26 3.21
CA VAL A 52 -22.20 -23.13 3.65
C VAL A 52 -23.04 -24.26 3.11
N ILE A 53 -22.96 -24.58 1.81
CA ILE A 53 -23.72 -25.68 1.19
C ILE A 53 -23.37 -27.03 1.85
N MET A 54 -22.07 -27.30 2.01
CA MET A 54 -21.59 -28.54 2.62
C MET A 54 -22.07 -28.70 4.07
N ARG A 55 -22.13 -27.58 4.81
CA ARG A 55 -22.57 -27.58 6.22
C ARG A 55 -24.06 -27.80 6.35
N TYR A 56 -24.90 -27.14 5.53
CA TYR A 56 -26.36 -27.12 5.71
C TYR A 56 -27.10 -28.11 4.83
N VAL A 57 -26.61 -28.40 3.62
CA VAL A 57 -27.28 -29.33 2.68
C VAL A 57 -26.75 -30.75 2.86
N PHE A 58 -25.42 -30.90 2.91
CA PHE A 58 -24.77 -32.21 2.98
C PHE A 58 -24.49 -32.68 4.41
N VAL A 59 -24.69 -31.81 5.42
CA VAL A 59 -24.36 -32.08 6.85
C VAL A 59 -22.92 -32.59 7.04
N ASN A 60 -22.02 -32.23 6.14
CA ASN A 60 -20.63 -32.64 6.13
C ASN A 60 -19.74 -31.37 6.02
N PRO A 61 -19.41 -30.69 7.13
CA PRO A 61 -18.69 -29.42 7.11
C PRO A 61 -17.26 -29.59 6.64
N ILE A 62 -16.79 -28.66 5.79
CA ILE A 62 -15.39 -28.58 5.34
C ILE A 62 -14.57 -27.89 6.43
N ILE A 63 -13.85 -28.65 7.25
CA ILE A 63 -13.15 -28.14 8.44
C ILE A 63 -12.04 -27.14 8.09
N TRP A 64 -11.32 -27.35 6.98
CA TRP A 64 -10.21 -26.47 6.58
C TRP A 64 -10.66 -25.16 5.93
N SER A 65 -11.93 -25.04 5.52
CA SER A 65 -12.40 -23.85 4.80
C SER A 65 -12.30 -22.56 5.62
N GLU A 66 -12.57 -22.61 6.91
CA GLU A 66 -12.51 -21.46 7.81
C GLU A 66 -11.07 -20.93 7.93
N GLU A 67 -10.08 -21.82 8.06
CA GLU A 67 -8.66 -21.43 8.11
C GLU A 67 -8.19 -20.79 6.82
N VAL A 68 -8.55 -21.37 5.67
CA VAL A 68 -8.20 -20.85 4.35
C VAL A 68 -8.83 -19.49 4.09
N ILE A 69 -10.11 -19.32 4.41
CA ILE A 69 -10.82 -18.04 4.27
C ILE A 69 -10.12 -16.94 5.10
N LEU A 70 -9.73 -17.23 6.34
CA LEU A 70 -9.04 -16.28 7.20
C LEU A 70 -7.67 -15.86 6.61
N VAL A 71 -6.91 -16.80 6.06
CA VAL A 71 -5.63 -16.52 5.39
C VAL A 71 -5.85 -15.59 4.19
N LEU A 72 -6.80 -15.93 3.32
CA LEU A 72 -7.12 -15.13 2.13
C LEU A 72 -7.63 -13.73 2.51
N LEU A 73 -8.46 -13.63 3.56
CA LEU A 73 -8.99 -12.36 4.05
C LEU A 73 -7.87 -11.42 4.53
N VAL A 74 -6.90 -11.94 5.27
CA VAL A 74 -5.77 -11.12 5.75
C VAL A 74 -4.91 -10.66 4.58
N ILE A 75 -4.57 -11.54 3.64
CA ILE A 75 -3.80 -11.18 2.45
C ILE A 75 -4.54 -10.13 1.62
N PHE A 76 -5.84 -10.32 1.39
CA PHE A 76 -6.69 -9.37 0.68
C PHE A 76 -6.71 -8.00 1.38
N GLY A 77 -6.84 -7.97 2.71
CA GLY A 77 -6.82 -6.73 3.49
C GLY A 77 -5.52 -5.94 3.32
N TYR A 78 -4.35 -6.62 3.35
CA TYR A 78 -3.07 -5.96 3.11
C TYR A 78 -2.91 -5.45 1.68
N ILE A 79 -3.44 -6.17 0.67
CA ILE A 79 -3.48 -5.68 -0.73
C ILE A 79 -4.31 -4.40 -0.83
N CYS A 80 -5.50 -4.36 -0.22
CA CYS A 80 -6.34 -3.16 -0.22
C CYS A 80 -5.63 -1.97 0.39
N ILE A 81 -4.99 -2.15 1.56
CA ILE A 81 -4.25 -1.09 2.24
C ILE A 81 -3.06 -0.61 1.38
N SER A 82 -2.32 -1.52 0.74
CA SER A 82 -1.20 -1.17 -0.16
C SER A 82 -1.66 -0.29 -1.32
N ILE A 83 -2.78 -0.64 -1.96
CA ILE A 83 -3.39 0.14 -3.04
C ILE A 83 -3.84 1.53 -2.55
N ASP A 84 -4.43 1.63 -1.36
CA ASP A 84 -4.89 2.89 -0.79
C ASP A 84 -3.73 3.83 -0.46
N VAL A 85 -2.62 3.31 0.05
CA VAL A 85 -1.39 4.08 0.29
C VAL A 85 -0.83 4.66 -1.02
N TYR A 86 -0.83 3.87 -2.11
CA TYR A 86 -0.37 4.36 -3.41
C TYR A 86 -1.28 5.45 -3.99
N ARG A 87 -2.60 5.26 -3.86
CA ARG A 87 -3.60 6.19 -4.44
C ARG A 87 -3.72 7.50 -3.70
N ASP A 88 -3.15 7.59 -2.50
CA ASP A 88 -3.35 8.72 -1.58
C ASP A 88 -4.83 9.06 -1.33
N ALA A 89 -5.70 8.04 -1.45
CA ALA A 89 -7.16 8.17 -1.48
C ALA A 89 -7.76 8.28 -0.08
N HIS A 90 -7.20 9.12 0.80
CA HIS A 90 -7.79 9.35 2.12
C HIS A 90 -8.91 10.39 2.04
N VAL A 91 -10.05 9.95 1.50
CA VAL A 91 -11.28 10.74 1.26
C VAL A 91 -11.82 11.44 2.52
N ALA A 92 -11.48 10.96 3.71
CA ALA A 92 -12.00 11.51 4.97
C ALA A 92 -11.49 12.92 5.31
N LEU A 93 -10.37 13.35 4.74
CA LEU A 93 -9.77 14.66 5.03
C LEU A 93 -10.20 15.78 4.07
N THR A 94 -10.81 15.47 2.93
CA THR A 94 -11.16 16.48 1.93
C THR A 94 -12.13 17.56 2.44
N VAL A 95 -12.99 17.22 3.38
CA VAL A 95 -13.95 18.19 3.98
C VAL A 95 -13.22 19.20 4.87
N ILE A 96 -12.21 18.76 5.62
CA ILE A 96 -11.40 19.64 6.46
C ILE A 96 -10.34 20.36 5.62
N TYR A 97 -9.77 19.66 4.64
CA TYR A 97 -8.72 20.13 3.75
C TYR A 97 -9.10 21.42 3.00
N ASN A 98 -10.34 21.52 2.51
CA ASN A 98 -10.84 22.69 1.80
C ASN A 98 -11.08 23.94 2.69
N ARG A 99 -10.98 23.82 4.02
CA ARG A 99 -11.16 24.92 4.98
C ARG A 99 -9.87 25.46 5.59
N VAL A 100 -8.74 24.85 5.27
CA VAL A 100 -7.43 25.15 5.91
C VAL A 100 -6.52 25.84 4.90
N PRO A 101 -5.67 26.81 5.31
CA PRO A 101 -4.74 27.50 4.41
C PRO A 101 -3.70 26.52 3.83
N LYS A 102 -3.23 26.76 2.60
CA LYS A 102 -2.31 25.89 1.84
C LYS A 102 -1.10 25.39 2.65
N LYS A 103 -0.49 26.27 3.47
CA LYS A 103 0.68 25.89 4.32
C LYS A 103 0.34 24.80 5.34
N VAL A 104 -0.86 24.82 5.90
CA VAL A 104 -1.31 23.79 6.87
C VAL A 104 -1.68 22.50 6.15
N GLN A 105 -2.21 22.57 4.92
CA GLN A 105 -2.48 21.39 4.11
C GLN A 105 -1.19 20.58 3.85
N ILE A 106 -0.12 21.26 3.47
CA ILE A 106 1.19 20.66 3.22
C ILE A 106 1.77 20.01 4.47
N ALA A 107 1.68 20.69 5.62
CA ALA A 107 2.15 20.14 6.88
C ALA A 107 1.35 18.88 7.30
N LEU A 108 0.04 18.88 7.08
CA LEU A 108 -0.83 17.73 7.33
C LEU A 108 -0.50 16.55 6.42
N ASP A 109 -0.24 16.80 5.13
CA ASP A 109 0.14 15.76 4.18
C ASP A 109 1.50 15.14 4.54
N PHE A 110 2.46 15.95 4.88
CA PHE A 110 3.77 15.46 5.33
C PHE A 110 3.67 14.64 6.60
N LEU A 111 2.93 15.14 7.61
CA LEU A 111 2.70 14.43 8.86
C LEU A 111 2.01 13.09 8.62
N ARG A 112 0.98 13.06 7.76
CA ARG A 112 0.23 11.86 7.40
C ARG A 112 1.13 10.81 6.76
N HIS A 113 1.88 11.17 5.72
CA HIS A 113 2.78 10.24 5.03
C HIS A 113 3.88 9.71 5.95
N THR A 114 4.42 10.57 6.81
CA THR A 114 5.42 10.15 7.80
C THR A 114 4.84 9.15 8.79
N LEU A 115 3.64 9.41 9.30
CA LEU A 115 2.97 8.51 10.26
C LEU A 115 2.66 7.14 9.64
N ILE A 116 2.14 7.13 8.41
CA ILE A 116 1.88 5.90 7.64
C ILE A 116 3.18 5.14 7.37
N GLY A 117 4.24 5.84 6.94
CA GLY A 117 5.54 5.23 6.69
C GLY A 117 6.15 4.58 7.93
N VAL A 118 6.12 5.27 9.07
CA VAL A 118 6.59 4.73 10.35
C VAL A 118 5.76 3.51 10.77
N PHE A 119 4.43 3.58 10.64
CA PHE A 119 3.56 2.46 10.96
C PHE A 119 3.91 1.20 10.14
N PHE A 120 4.07 1.33 8.82
CA PHE A 120 4.44 0.18 7.98
C PHE A 120 5.86 -0.31 8.23
N ALA A 121 6.81 0.57 8.55
CA ALA A 121 8.16 0.15 8.94
C ALA A 121 8.15 -0.71 10.21
N LEU A 122 7.35 -0.32 11.21
CA LEU A 122 7.13 -1.13 12.41
C LEU A 122 6.42 -2.46 12.10
N MET A 123 5.47 -2.46 11.14
CA MET A 123 4.80 -3.68 10.69
C MET A 123 5.75 -4.65 9.99
N VAL A 124 6.71 -4.16 9.20
CA VAL A 124 7.76 -5.00 8.58
C VAL A 124 8.61 -5.66 9.67
N GLN A 125 9.09 -4.88 10.64
CA GLN A 125 9.93 -5.41 11.71
C GLN A 125 9.20 -6.44 12.58
N SER A 126 7.98 -6.13 12.98
CA SER A 126 7.15 -7.02 13.80
C SER A 126 6.74 -8.26 13.04
N GLY A 127 6.30 -8.12 11.78
CA GLY A 127 5.91 -9.22 10.91
C GLY A 127 7.04 -10.20 10.66
N TRP A 128 8.28 -9.71 10.47
CA TRP A 128 9.44 -10.57 10.30
C TRP A 128 9.75 -11.41 11.54
N LYS A 129 9.71 -10.82 12.74
CA LYS A 129 9.88 -11.55 14.00
C LYS A 129 8.82 -12.64 14.19
N VAL A 130 7.57 -12.30 13.93
CA VAL A 130 6.45 -13.25 14.06
C VAL A 130 6.57 -14.36 13.00
N TYR A 131 6.95 -14.03 11.77
CA TYR A 131 7.20 -15.02 10.72
C TYR A 131 8.22 -16.05 11.16
N GLN A 132 9.37 -15.67 11.73
CA GLN A 132 10.39 -16.61 12.19
C GLN A 132 9.85 -17.62 13.22
N ILE A 133 8.93 -17.18 14.08
CA ILE A 133 8.32 -18.04 15.12
C ILE A 133 7.23 -18.95 14.52
N LYS A 134 6.43 -18.40 13.58
CA LYS A 134 5.24 -19.06 13.05
C LYS A 134 5.47 -19.85 11.77
N ALA A 135 6.61 -19.68 11.09
CA ALA A 135 6.94 -20.38 9.85
C ALA A 135 6.93 -21.91 9.97
N ARG A 136 7.27 -22.42 11.14
CA ARG A 136 7.30 -23.86 11.43
C ARG A 136 5.99 -24.41 12.00
N LYS A 137 5.03 -23.54 12.31
CA LYS A 137 3.72 -23.94 12.83
C LYS A 137 2.74 -24.14 11.69
N VAL A 138 2.11 -25.30 11.66
CA VAL A 138 1.03 -25.64 10.70
C VAL A 138 -0.33 -25.37 11.32
N MET A 139 -1.28 -25.02 10.49
CA MET A 139 -2.68 -24.92 10.86
C MET A 139 -3.28 -26.32 11.02
N ALA A 140 -4.17 -26.50 11.99
CA ALA A 140 -4.64 -27.81 12.41
C ALA A 140 -5.53 -28.51 11.38
N ALA A 141 -6.36 -27.75 10.64
CA ALA A 141 -7.33 -28.31 9.70
C ALA A 141 -6.84 -28.29 8.25
N SER A 142 -6.13 -27.24 7.82
CA SER A 142 -5.69 -27.07 6.43
C SER A 142 -4.28 -27.61 6.17
N GLY A 143 -3.46 -27.82 7.22
CA GLY A 143 -2.05 -28.19 7.07
C GLY A 143 -1.14 -27.10 6.49
N LEU A 144 -1.67 -25.89 6.25
CA LEU A 144 -0.92 -24.76 5.75
C LEU A 144 -0.01 -24.19 6.84
N SER A 145 1.16 -23.68 6.44
CA SER A 145 2.03 -22.96 7.37
C SER A 145 1.39 -21.65 7.79
N GLN A 146 1.35 -21.39 9.10
CA GLN A 146 0.92 -20.09 9.63
C GLN A 146 1.83 -18.95 9.16
N GLY A 147 3.06 -19.24 8.77
CA GLY A 147 4.01 -18.26 8.25
C GLY A 147 3.59 -17.59 6.96
N ILE A 148 2.73 -18.23 6.13
CA ILE A 148 2.28 -17.68 4.84
C ILE A 148 1.63 -16.30 5.03
N VAL A 149 0.79 -16.15 6.05
CA VAL A 149 0.11 -14.89 6.37
C VAL A 149 1.11 -13.78 6.69
N PHE A 150 2.11 -14.10 7.53
CA PHE A 150 3.11 -13.12 7.97
C PHE A 150 4.11 -12.77 6.86
N MET A 151 4.45 -13.72 5.97
CA MET A 151 5.24 -13.44 4.77
C MET A 151 4.50 -12.48 3.84
N ALA A 152 3.23 -12.73 3.54
CA ALA A 152 2.42 -11.84 2.73
C ALA A 152 2.31 -10.44 3.36
N GLN A 153 2.10 -10.37 4.68
CA GLN A 153 2.12 -9.12 5.45
C GLN A 153 3.43 -8.35 5.26
N VAL A 154 4.58 -9.01 5.46
CA VAL A 154 5.90 -8.37 5.34
C VAL A 154 6.11 -7.83 3.93
N VAL A 155 5.86 -8.63 2.90
CA VAL A 155 6.03 -8.22 1.49
C VAL A 155 5.17 -7.01 1.15
N LEU A 156 3.89 -7.04 1.50
CA LEU A 156 2.96 -5.95 1.20
C LEU A 156 3.24 -4.70 2.05
N SER A 157 3.70 -4.86 3.30
CA SER A 157 4.14 -3.73 4.13
C SER A 157 5.40 -3.06 3.58
N VAL A 158 6.38 -3.82 3.08
CA VAL A 158 7.56 -3.25 2.40
C VAL A 158 7.14 -2.46 1.18
N LEU A 159 6.22 -2.99 0.38
CA LEU A 159 5.70 -2.30 -0.80
C LEU A 159 4.97 -1.00 -0.41
N SER A 160 4.18 -1.03 0.67
CA SER A 160 3.51 0.17 1.21
C SER A 160 4.50 1.24 1.69
N VAL A 161 5.62 0.84 2.32
CA VAL A 161 6.70 1.79 2.68
C VAL A 161 7.27 2.46 1.45
N VAL A 162 7.55 1.69 0.39
CA VAL A 162 8.06 2.24 -0.88
C VAL A 162 7.07 3.22 -1.51
N PHE A 163 5.78 2.89 -1.51
CA PHE A 163 4.73 3.80 -2.00
C PHE A 163 4.64 5.08 -1.17
N CYS A 164 4.75 4.97 0.15
CA CYS A 164 4.76 6.11 1.05
C CYS A 164 5.94 7.06 0.76
N VAL A 165 7.15 6.52 0.60
CA VAL A 165 8.35 7.31 0.24
C VAL A 165 8.15 8.01 -1.12
N MET A 166 7.61 7.31 -2.11
CA MET A 166 7.28 7.90 -3.41
C MET A 166 6.30 9.07 -3.30
N ASN A 167 5.25 8.93 -2.48
CA ASN A 167 4.28 10.00 -2.29
C ASN A 167 4.91 11.21 -1.57
N VAL A 168 5.78 10.99 -0.58
CA VAL A 168 6.55 12.08 0.05
C VAL A 168 7.42 12.80 -0.96
N VAL A 169 8.15 12.07 -1.81
CA VAL A 169 9.01 12.67 -2.86
C VAL A 169 8.17 13.48 -3.86
N LYS A 170 7.01 12.98 -4.27
CA LYS A 170 6.09 13.71 -5.16
C LYS A 170 5.58 15.00 -4.51
N THR A 171 5.21 14.95 -3.24
CA THR A 171 4.73 16.12 -2.49
C THR A 171 5.83 17.19 -2.38
N LEU A 172 7.06 16.80 -2.08
CA LEU A 172 8.20 17.72 -2.02
C LEU A 172 8.54 18.31 -3.38
N ALA A 173 8.53 17.51 -4.46
CA ALA A 173 8.77 17.99 -5.81
C ALA A 173 7.69 18.99 -6.29
N HIS A 174 6.44 18.82 -5.84
CA HIS A 174 5.34 19.74 -6.17
C HIS A 174 5.47 21.08 -5.45
N LEU A 175 6.11 21.10 -4.28
CA LEU A 175 6.36 22.30 -3.51
C LEU A 175 7.44 23.18 -4.14
N GLN A 176 8.53 22.59 -4.63
CA GLN A 176 9.62 23.33 -5.30
C GLN A 176 9.12 24.04 -6.55
N VAL A 177 8.20 23.45 -7.31
CA VAL A 177 7.62 24.05 -8.53
C VAL A 177 6.57 25.12 -8.21
N GLY A 178 5.92 25.06 -7.04
CA GLY A 178 4.90 26.02 -6.60
C GLY A 178 5.48 27.35 -6.12
N ASP A 179 6.61 27.31 -5.42
CA ASP A 179 7.28 28.52 -4.89
C ASP A 179 7.92 29.37 -6.00
N GLU A 180 8.41 28.75 -7.09
CA GLU A 180 9.00 29.50 -8.22
C GLU A 180 7.96 30.32 -9.01
N ASN A 181 6.70 29.91 -9.00
CA ASN A 181 5.65 30.67 -9.70
C ASN A 181 5.12 31.89 -8.89
N GLU A 182 5.29 31.90 -7.56
CA GLU A 182 4.91 33.05 -6.72
C GLU A 182 6.03 34.11 -6.67
N GLU A 183 7.30 33.76 -6.86
CA GLU A 183 8.42 34.71 -6.93
C GLU A 183 8.57 35.38 -8.32
N GLY A 184 7.99 34.79 -9.36
CA GLY A 184 8.01 35.35 -10.73
C GLY A 184 6.92 36.38 -11.03
N GLU A 185 5.92 36.53 -10.15
CA GLU A 185 4.83 37.53 -10.29
C GLU A 185 4.92 38.72 -9.31
N ALA A 186 5.99 38.83 -8.52
CA ALA A 186 6.26 39.96 -7.62
C ALA A 186 7.38 40.85 -8.17
#